data_8488615be17b7eff95e1e90af26f7f21
#
_entry.id   8488615be17b7eff95e1e90af26f7f21
#
_cell.length_a   1.000
_cell.length_b   1.000
_cell.length_c   1.000
_cell.angle_alpha   90.00
_cell.angle_beta   90.00
_cell.angle_gamma   90.00
#
_symmetry.space_group_name_H-M   'P 1'
#
loop_
_entity.id
_entity.type
_entity.pdbx_description
1 polymer ?
#
loop_
_entity_poly.entity_id
_entity_poly.type
_entity_poly.pdbx_seq_one_letter_code
_entity_poly.pdbx_strand_id
1 'polypeptide(L)'
;MKKFLLAVCALTGLAGCADSRPPLKTVPHVDLQRYLGTWYVIANIPYSLENGKVATADVYTMRPDGKMGNQFVFRRGDFNAPEEQWNGYAWVIDGTGNAEWRVRFIWPFSAAYLVIDLDPEYRWAVVGHPSRDYFWVLSRTRQLPEAIYAGILQRAATQGYDITQVAKVPQPPDDSSK
;
A
#
# COMPACT_ATOMS: atom_id res chain seq x y z
N MET A 1 61.87 -32.28 7.23
CA MET A 1 60.47 -32.73 7.53
C MET A 1 59.59 -31.51 7.75
N LYS A 2 58.86 -31.05 6.70
CA LYS A 2 57.99 -29.87 6.74
C LYS A 2 56.56 -30.32 6.98
N LYS A 3 55.98 -29.91 8.11
CA LYS A 3 54.58 -30.19 8.43
C LYS A 3 53.68 -29.17 7.74
N PHE A 4 52.85 -29.64 6.82
CA PHE A 4 51.75 -28.84 6.19
C PHE A 4 50.57 -28.79 7.19
N LEU A 5 50.23 -27.60 7.64
CA LEU A 5 48.98 -27.35 8.37
C LEU A 5 47.88 -27.05 7.33
N LEU A 6 46.90 -27.93 7.21
CA LEU A 6 45.68 -27.65 6.45
C LEU A 6 44.77 -26.77 7.32
N ALA A 7 44.54 -25.53 6.90
CA ALA A 7 43.52 -24.68 7.47
C ALA A 7 42.17 -25.00 6.80
N VAL A 8 41.25 -25.60 7.56
CA VAL A 8 39.87 -25.83 7.17
C VAL A 8 39.12 -24.54 7.40
N CYS A 9 38.82 -23.78 6.33
CA CYS A 9 37.90 -22.67 6.37
C CYS A 9 36.47 -23.23 6.50
N ALA A 10 35.91 -23.12 7.69
CA ALA A 10 34.47 -23.34 7.91
C ALA A 10 33.69 -22.17 7.25
N LEU A 11 33.05 -22.42 6.12
CA LEU A 11 32.01 -21.52 5.59
C LEU A 11 30.79 -21.62 6.50
N THR A 12 30.67 -20.69 7.43
CA THR A 12 29.41 -20.46 8.13
C THR A 12 28.44 -19.79 7.13
N GLY A 13 27.52 -20.59 6.58
CA GLY A 13 26.44 -20.11 5.76
C GLY A 13 25.58 -19.14 6.57
N LEU A 14 25.53 -17.87 6.16
CA LEU A 14 24.53 -16.92 6.57
C LEU A 14 23.17 -17.41 6.03
N ALA A 15 22.45 -18.19 6.84
CA ALA A 15 21.05 -18.45 6.62
C ALA A 15 20.33 -17.10 6.83
N GLY A 16 20.15 -16.33 5.75
CA GLY A 16 19.25 -15.21 5.74
C GLY A 16 17.87 -15.75 6.09
N CYS A 17 17.24 -15.21 7.12
CA CYS A 17 15.85 -15.47 7.43
C CYS A 17 15.01 -14.97 6.22
N ALA A 18 14.80 -15.83 5.23
CA ALA A 18 13.78 -15.59 4.23
C ALA A 18 12.43 -15.57 4.97
N ASP A 19 11.64 -14.54 4.78
CA ASP A 19 10.28 -14.47 5.30
C ASP A 19 9.55 -15.74 4.83
N SER A 20 9.19 -16.61 5.77
CA SER A 20 8.59 -17.92 5.49
C SER A 20 7.09 -17.80 5.11
N ARG A 21 6.54 -16.59 5.11
CA ARG A 21 5.15 -16.35 4.73
C ARG A 21 4.96 -16.53 3.22
N PRO A 22 3.83 -17.11 2.77
CA PRO A 22 3.52 -17.19 1.35
C PRO A 22 3.49 -15.80 0.70
N PRO A 23 3.84 -15.65 -0.59
CA PRO A 23 3.65 -14.40 -1.31
C PRO A 23 2.20 -13.90 -1.20
N LEU A 24 2.02 -12.58 -1.15
CA LEU A 24 0.69 -11.99 -1.24
C LEU A 24 0.04 -12.35 -2.59
N LYS A 25 -1.23 -12.73 -2.53
CA LYS A 25 -2.04 -12.89 -3.74
C LYS A 25 -2.59 -11.55 -4.14
N THR A 26 -2.23 -11.09 -5.33
CA THR A 26 -2.82 -9.92 -5.96
C THR A 26 -4.12 -10.28 -6.67
N VAL A 27 -4.93 -9.27 -6.98
CA VAL A 27 -6.03 -9.44 -7.93
C VAL A 27 -5.47 -9.83 -9.31
N PRO A 28 -6.22 -10.56 -10.14
CA PRO A 28 -5.71 -11.03 -11.42
C PRO A 28 -5.43 -9.91 -12.42
N HIS A 29 -6.16 -8.80 -12.33
CA HIS A 29 -6.02 -7.66 -13.23
C HIS A 29 -6.52 -6.37 -12.61
N VAL A 30 -5.85 -5.25 -12.94
CA VAL A 30 -6.29 -3.88 -12.64
C VAL A 30 -6.39 -3.09 -13.94
N ASP A 31 -7.58 -2.60 -14.24
CA ASP A 31 -7.79 -1.58 -15.27
C ASP A 31 -7.28 -0.25 -14.75
N LEU A 32 -6.14 0.20 -15.28
CA LEU A 32 -5.50 1.43 -14.83
C LEU A 32 -6.36 2.67 -15.07
N GLN A 33 -7.16 2.71 -16.15
CA GLN A 33 -8.03 3.86 -16.42
C GLN A 33 -9.14 3.98 -15.39
N ARG A 34 -9.73 2.85 -14.98
CA ARG A 34 -10.72 2.83 -13.90
C ARG A 34 -10.10 3.10 -12.53
N TYR A 35 -8.79 2.82 -12.37
CA TYR A 35 -8.08 3.07 -11.12
C TYR A 35 -7.68 4.52 -10.93
N LEU A 36 -7.62 5.34 -11.99
CA LEU A 36 -7.30 6.76 -11.89
C LEU A 36 -8.30 7.55 -11.03
N GLY A 37 -7.89 8.74 -10.62
CA GLY A 37 -8.69 9.65 -9.78
C GLY A 37 -8.42 9.46 -8.29
N THR A 38 -9.35 9.95 -7.49
CA THR A 38 -9.20 10.03 -6.03
C THR A 38 -9.60 8.73 -5.33
N TRP A 39 -8.79 8.33 -4.38
CA TRP A 39 -9.02 7.24 -3.44
C TRP A 39 -8.80 7.75 -2.02
N TYR A 40 -9.84 7.80 -1.21
CA TYR A 40 -9.74 8.15 0.21
C TYR A 40 -9.17 6.98 1.00
N VAL A 41 -8.20 7.23 1.87
CA VAL A 41 -7.65 6.21 2.77
C VAL A 41 -8.59 6.03 3.95
N ILE A 42 -9.27 4.90 4.01
CA ILE A 42 -10.25 4.59 5.07
C ILE A 42 -9.58 4.00 6.30
N ALA A 43 -8.56 3.18 6.07
CA ALA A 43 -7.79 2.56 7.16
C ALA A 43 -6.39 2.18 6.66
N ASN A 44 -5.44 2.12 7.56
CA ASN A 44 -4.09 1.64 7.29
C ASN A 44 -3.48 0.94 8.51
N ILE A 45 -2.35 0.26 8.33
CA ILE A 45 -1.43 -0.02 9.43
C ILE A 45 -0.60 1.25 9.62
N PRO A 46 -0.72 1.95 10.78
CA PRO A 46 -0.06 3.23 11.01
C PRO A 46 1.47 3.12 10.95
N TYR A 47 2.11 4.04 10.28
CA TYR A 47 3.56 4.17 10.25
C TYR A 47 3.98 5.64 10.35
N SER A 48 5.25 5.88 10.69
CA SER A 48 5.74 7.20 11.13
C SER A 48 5.42 8.34 10.16
N LEU A 49 5.45 8.10 8.84
CA LEU A 49 5.21 9.15 7.85
C LEU A 49 3.73 9.56 7.76
N GLU A 50 2.79 8.69 8.11
CA GLU A 50 1.35 8.99 8.07
C GLU A 50 0.74 9.32 9.43
N ASN A 51 1.50 9.16 10.52
CA ASN A 51 1.01 9.46 11.86
C ASN A 51 0.51 10.91 11.98
N GLY A 52 -0.67 11.07 12.59
CA GLY A 52 -1.31 12.36 12.81
C GLY A 52 -1.87 13.03 11.57
N LYS A 53 -1.91 12.34 10.42
CA LYS A 53 -2.59 12.81 9.22
C LYS A 53 -4.06 12.40 9.22
N VAL A 54 -4.92 13.31 8.77
CA VAL A 54 -6.37 13.13 8.62
C VAL A 54 -6.81 13.56 7.23
N ALA A 55 -8.01 13.19 6.82
CA ALA A 55 -8.55 13.49 5.48
C ALA A 55 -7.60 13.06 4.35
N THR A 56 -6.93 11.92 4.54
CA THR A 56 -5.91 11.47 3.59
C THR A 56 -6.54 10.84 2.35
N ALA A 57 -5.92 11.10 1.20
CA ALA A 57 -6.31 10.51 -0.07
C ALA A 57 -5.10 10.36 -1.00
N ASP A 58 -5.13 9.33 -1.85
CA ASP A 58 -4.27 9.18 -3.01
C ASP A 58 -5.01 9.63 -4.27
N VAL A 59 -4.37 10.46 -5.09
CA VAL A 59 -4.90 10.89 -6.38
C VAL A 59 -3.98 10.37 -7.48
N TYR A 60 -4.52 9.47 -8.30
CA TYR A 60 -3.77 8.87 -9.42
C TYR A 60 -4.13 9.56 -10.73
N THR A 61 -3.10 9.92 -11.51
CA THR A 61 -3.23 10.53 -12.83
C THR A 61 -2.34 9.81 -13.83
N MET A 62 -2.73 9.76 -15.10
CA MET A 62 -1.85 9.23 -16.15
C MET A 62 -0.84 10.30 -16.55
N ARG A 63 0.43 9.96 -16.59
CA ARG A 63 1.53 10.82 -17.01
C ARG A 63 1.88 10.57 -18.50
N PRO A 64 2.44 11.57 -19.19
CA PRO A 64 2.87 11.40 -20.59
C PRO A 64 3.94 10.32 -20.79
N ASP A 65 4.73 10.00 -19.74
CA ASP A 65 5.76 8.96 -19.78
C ASP A 65 5.22 7.54 -19.54
N GLY A 66 3.88 7.37 -19.51
CA GLY A 66 3.21 6.09 -19.29
C GLY A 66 3.16 5.63 -17.83
N LYS A 67 3.76 6.38 -16.91
CA LYS A 67 3.66 6.12 -15.47
C LYS A 67 2.41 6.77 -14.90
N MET A 68 2.03 6.36 -13.70
CA MET A 68 0.99 7.03 -12.93
C MET A 68 1.61 8.06 -12.01
N GLY A 69 1.12 9.30 -12.04
CA GLY A 69 1.33 10.26 -10.97
C GLY A 69 0.58 9.76 -9.74
N ASN A 70 1.21 9.84 -8.58
CA ASN A 70 0.57 9.60 -7.29
C ASN A 70 0.75 10.84 -6.43
N GLN A 71 -0.35 11.50 -6.09
CA GLN A 71 -0.39 12.63 -5.19
C GLN A 71 -1.06 12.19 -3.90
N PHE A 72 -0.30 12.12 -2.81
CA PHE A 72 -0.84 11.87 -1.47
C PHE A 72 -1.23 13.18 -0.83
N VAL A 73 -2.53 13.37 -0.62
CA VAL A 73 -3.14 14.58 -0.04
C VAL A 73 -3.53 14.32 1.40
N PHE A 74 -3.32 15.27 2.29
CA PHE A 74 -3.62 15.12 3.72
C PHE A 74 -3.75 16.46 4.44
N ARG A 75 -4.26 16.41 5.69
CA ARG A 75 -4.23 17.50 6.67
C ARG A 75 -3.57 17.02 7.96
N ARG A 76 -2.97 17.90 8.75
CA ARG A 76 -2.29 17.52 10.00
C ARG A 76 -3.21 17.74 11.21
N GLY A 77 -3.62 16.65 11.84
CA GLY A 77 -4.31 16.63 13.13
C GLY A 77 -5.74 17.16 13.14
N ASP A 78 -6.12 18.03 12.21
CA ASP A 78 -7.41 18.68 12.17
C ASP A 78 -7.93 18.82 10.73
N PHE A 79 -9.24 18.64 10.52
CA PHE A 79 -9.87 18.80 9.21
C PHE A 79 -9.86 20.25 8.70
N ASN A 80 -9.72 21.24 9.58
CA ASN A 80 -9.59 22.65 9.22
C ASN A 80 -8.14 23.09 8.96
N ALA A 81 -7.15 22.21 9.23
CA ALA A 81 -5.76 22.52 8.91
C ALA A 81 -5.59 22.69 7.40
N PRO A 82 -4.59 23.46 6.95
CA PRO A 82 -4.26 23.55 5.52
C PRO A 82 -4.05 22.19 4.91
N GLU A 83 -4.50 22.03 3.66
CA GLU A 83 -4.24 20.85 2.88
C GLU A 83 -2.78 20.85 2.43
N GLU A 84 -2.12 19.73 2.63
CA GLU A 84 -0.76 19.47 2.18
C GLU A 84 -0.77 18.30 1.21
N GLN A 85 0.28 18.21 0.38
CA GLN A 85 0.42 17.10 -0.56
C GLN A 85 1.87 16.69 -0.72
N TRP A 86 2.08 15.41 -0.97
CA TRP A 86 3.32 14.85 -1.47
C TRP A 86 3.11 14.34 -2.88
N ASN A 87 4.05 14.65 -3.76
CA ASN A 87 3.97 14.23 -5.15
C ASN A 87 4.97 13.10 -5.40
N GLY A 88 4.46 12.00 -5.89
CA GLY A 88 5.22 10.83 -6.29
C GLY A 88 4.77 10.31 -7.66
N TYR A 89 5.26 9.15 -8.00
CA TYR A 89 4.81 8.43 -9.18
C TYR A 89 4.94 6.93 -8.98
N ALA A 90 4.14 6.18 -9.73
CA ALA A 90 4.15 4.73 -9.73
C ALA A 90 4.37 4.20 -11.16
N TRP A 91 4.93 3.01 -11.24
CA TRP A 91 5.00 2.25 -12.49
C TRP A 91 4.60 0.79 -12.22
N VAL A 92 3.95 0.21 -13.19
CA VAL A 92 3.49 -1.19 -13.15
C VAL A 92 4.66 -2.12 -13.35
N ILE A 93 4.62 -3.28 -12.73
CA ILE A 93 5.53 -4.41 -12.98
C ILE A 93 4.90 -5.27 -14.08
N ASP A 94 5.64 -5.48 -15.16
CA ASP A 94 5.18 -6.26 -16.31
C ASP A 94 4.80 -7.70 -15.92
N GLY A 95 3.77 -8.22 -16.57
CA GLY A 95 3.32 -9.61 -16.37
C GLY A 95 2.47 -9.85 -15.13
N THR A 96 2.13 -8.80 -14.35
CA THR A 96 1.35 -8.92 -13.10
C THR A 96 -0.13 -8.57 -13.25
N GLY A 97 -0.64 -8.47 -14.49
CA GLY A 97 -2.00 -7.99 -14.72
C GLY A 97 -2.26 -6.57 -14.21
N ASN A 98 -1.23 -5.73 -14.16
CA ASN A 98 -1.25 -4.39 -13.58
C ASN A 98 -1.57 -4.35 -12.07
N ALA A 99 -1.45 -5.45 -11.35
CA ALA A 99 -1.78 -5.51 -9.92
C ALA A 99 -0.58 -5.26 -9.01
N GLU A 100 0.64 -5.26 -9.56
CA GLU A 100 1.85 -4.94 -8.80
C GLU A 100 2.53 -3.71 -9.37
N TRP A 101 2.84 -2.74 -8.48
CA TRP A 101 3.50 -1.50 -8.83
C TRP A 101 4.70 -1.25 -7.94
N ARG A 102 5.55 -0.33 -8.38
CA ARG A 102 6.52 0.37 -7.55
C ARG A 102 6.08 1.81 -7.42
N VAL A 103 6.02 2.32 -6.19
CA VAL A 103 5.68 3.70 -5.89
C VAL A 103 6.90 4.43 -5.36
N ARG A 104 7.13 5.67 -5.79
CA ARG A 104 8.26 6.50 -5.39
C ARG A 104 7.79 7.91 -5.06
N PHE A 105 8.03 8.33 -3.82
CA PHE A 105 7.89 9.71 -3.36
C PHE A 105 9.26 10.38 -3.18
N ILE A 106 10.28 9.63 -2.77
CA ILE A 106 11.63 10.16 -2.47
C ILE A 106 12.66 9.35 -3.24
N TRP A 107 13.41 10.02 -4.12
CA TRP A 107 14.52 9.39 -4.83
C TRP A 107 15.68 9.06 -3.84
N PRO A 108 16.38 7.91 -3.95
CA PRO A 108 16.22 6.83 -4.94
C PRO A 108 15.24 5.72 -4.51
N PHE A 109 14.57 5.85 -3.38
CA PHE A 109 13.78 4.79 -2.77
C PHE A 109 12.46 4.55 -3.49
N SER A 110 12.03 3.29 -3.55
CA SER A 110 10.69 2.92 -4.02
C SER A 110 10.14 1.78 -3.17
N ALA A 111 8.84 1.77 -2.96
CA ALA A 111 8.13 0.74 -2.21
C ALA A 111 7.29 -0.14 -3.15
N ALA A 112 7.08 -1.39 -2.75
CA ALA A 112 6.11 -2.27 -3.39
C ALA A 112 4.69 -1.79 -3.07
N TYR A 113 3.79 -1.91 -4.05
CA TYR A 113 2.39 -1.58 -3.95
C TYR A 113 1.62 -2.68 -4.67
N LEU A 114 0.97 -3.55 -3.92
CA LEU A 114 0.28 -4.72 -4.43
C LEU A 114 -1.23 -4.53 -4.23
N VAL A 115 -2.00 -4.52 -5.31
CA VAL A 115 -3.47 -4.52 -5.20
C VAL A 115 -3.90 -5.96 -4.87
N ILE A 116 -4.23 -6.20 -3.60
CA ILE A 116 -4.53 -7.53 -3.07
C ILE A 116 -6.02 -7.84 -3.00
N ASP A 117 -6.85 -6.81 -3.09
CA ASP A 117 -8.30 -6.93 -3.17
C ASP A 117 -8.88 -5.70 -3.88
N LEU A 118 -9.96 -5.88 -4.64
CA LEU A 118 -10.55 -4.81 -5.45
C LEU A 118 -12.03 -5.10 -5.72
N ASP A 119 -12.86 -4.12 -5.47
CA ASP A 119 -14.27 -4.17 -5.85
C ASP A 119 -14.43 -4.23 -7.39
N PRO A 120 -15.24 -5.13 -7.94
CA PRO A 120 -15.46 -5.20 -9.39
C PRO A 120 -15.91 -3.87 -10.01
N GLU A 121 -16.63 -3.04 -9.26
CA GLU A 121 -17.06 -1.72 -9.68
C GLU A 121 -16.06 -0.61 -9.30
N TYR A 122 -14.87 -0.96 -8.75
CA TYR A 122 -13.83 -0.01 -8.34
C TYR A 122 -14.28 1.00 -7.29
N ARG A 123 -15.20 0.63 -6.41
CA ARG A 123 -15.66 1.49 -5.31
C ARG A 123 -14.69 1.49 -4.14
N TRP A 124 -13.98 0.39 -3.92
CA TRP A 124 -12.92 0.25 -2.93
C TRP A 124 -11.78 -0.64 -3.45
N ALA A 125 -10.60 -0.47 -2.87
CA ALA A 125 -9.41 -1.26 -3.16
C ALA A 125 -8.62 -1.52 -1.87
N VAL A 126 -7.84 -2.59 -1.86
CA VAL A 126 -6.93 -2.92 -0.76
C VAL A 126 -5.53 -3.05 -1.30
N VAL A 127 -4.63 -2.34 -0.67
CA VAL A 127 -3.22 -2.33 -1.04
C VAL A 127 -2.40 -2.95 0.06
N GLY A 128 -1.50 -3.82 -0.33
CA GLY A 128 -0.58 -4.51 0.55
C GLY A 128 0.87 -4.35 0.17
N HIS A 129 1.72 -4.74 1.11
CA HIS A 129 3.17 -4.82 0.92
C HIS A 129 3.66 -6.22 1.31
N PRO A 130 4.68 -6.80 0.63
CA PRO A 130 5.18 -8.15 0.91
C PRO A 130 5.55 -8.42 2.38
N SER A 131 6.04 -7.41 3.11
CA SER A 131 6.39 -7.55 4.53
C SER A 131 5.20 -7.64 5.48
N ARG A 132 3.96 -7.31 5.04
CA ARG A 132 2.73 -7.15 5.85
C ARG A 132 2.79 -6.02 6.89
N ASP A 133 3.83 -5.21 6.89
CA ASP A 133 3.93 -4.04 7.79
C ASP A 133 3.17 -2.82 7.25
N TYR A 134 2.75 -2.88 5.98
CA TYR A 134 2.02 -1.80 5.31
C TYR A 134 0.77 -2.35 4.66
N PHE A 135 -0.32 -1.65 4.89
CA PHE A 135 -1.65 -2.02 4.45
C PHE A 135 -2.53 -0.78 4.34
N TRP A 136 -3.31 -0.66 3.29
CA TRP A 136 -4.27 0.42 3.10
C TRP A 136 -5.59 -0.11 2.58
N VAL A 137 -6.69 0.38 3.16
CA VAL A 137 -8.04 0.25 2.62
C VAL A 137 -8.41 1.58 1.98
N LEU A 138 -8.65 1.56 0.69
CA LEU A 138 -8.97 2.72 -0.13
C LEU A 138 -10.44 2.68 -0.54
N SER A 139 -11.08 3.86 -0.66
CA SER A 139 -12.46 3.97 -1.13
C SER A 139 -12.67 5.19 -2.02
N ARG A 140 -13.65 5.13 -2.92
CA ARG A 140 -14.09 6.29 -3.71
C ARG A 140 -14.91 7.29 -2.91
N THR A 141 -15.43 6.88 -1.76
CA THR A 141 -16.14 7.72 -0.80
C THR A 141 -15.37 7.80 0.51
N ARG A 142 -15.55 8.89 1.26
CA ARG A 142 -14.88 9.08 2.56
C ARG A 142 -15.35 8.10 3.63
N GLN A 143 -16.43 7.40 3.38
CA GLN A 143 -16.95 6.38 4.27
C GLN A 143 -17.11 5.05 3.51
N LEU A 144 -16.84 3.96 4.19
CA LEU A 144 -17.03 2.61 3.69
C LEU A 144 -18.02 1.88 4.60
N PRO A 145 -19.06 1.21 4.07
CA PRO A 145 -19.99 0.43 4.87
C PRO A 145 -19.26 -0.59 5.76
N GLU A 146 -19.63 -0.66 7.03
CA GLU A 146 -18.92 -1.49 8.02
C GLU A 146 -18.87 -2.96 7.64
N ALA A 147 -19.92 -3.50 7.00
CA ALA A 147 -19.93 -4.89 6.53
C ALA A 147 -18.87 -5.16 5.45
N ILE A 148 -18.66 -4.18 4.54
CA ILE A 148 -17.60 -4.27 3.51
C ILE A 148 -16.23 -4.19 4.18
N TYR A 149 -16.04 -3.23 5.09
CA TYR A 149 -14.80 -3.07 5.83
C TYR A 149 -14.42 -4.32 6.61
N ALA A 150 -15.35 -4.91 7.37
CA ALA A 150 -15.13 -6.14 8.11
C ALA A 150 -14.76 -7.32 7.19
N GLY A 151 -15.42 -7.46 6.05
CA GLY A 151 -15.10 -8.47 5.05
C GLY A 151 -13.70 -8.29 4.45
N ILE A 152 -13.26 -7.05 4.21
CA ILE A 152 -11.90 -6.74 3.78
C ILE A 152 -10.87 -7.20 4.82
N LEU A 153 -11.07 -6.86 6.09
CA LEU A 153 -10.15 -7.26 7.16
C LEU A 153 -10.06 -8.79 7.31
N GLN A 154 -11.18 -9.51 7.20
CA GLN A 154 -11.17 -10.98 7.21
C GLN A 154 -10.32 -11.56 6.08
N ARG A 155 -10.48 -11.06 4.84
CA ARG A 155 -9.67 -11.51 3.70
C ARG A 155 -8.19 -11.14 3.87
N ALA A 156 -7.88 -9.96 4.39
CA ALA A 156 -6.51 -9.55 4.70
C ALA A 156 -5.85 -10.48 5.74
N ALA A 157 -6.59 -10.88 6.78
CA ALA A 157 -6.11 -11.84 7.77
C ALA A 157 -5.73 -13.19 7.13
N THR A 158 -6.49 -13.68 6.13
CA THR A 158 -6.13 -14.93 5.42
C THR A 158 -4.85 -14.81 4.61
N GLN A 159 -4.39 -13.59 4.32
CA GLN A 159 -3.12 -13.30 3.66
C GLN A 159 -1.97 -13.00 4.64
N GLY A 160 -2.20 -13.19 5.94
CA GLY A 160 -1.17 -13.06 6.98
C GLY A 160 -1.00 -11.65 7.53
N TYR A 161 -1.96 -10.74 7.32
CA TYR A 161 -1.98 -9.45 8.01
C TYR A 161 -2.47 -9.59 9.44
N ASP A 162 -1.80 -8.91 10.37
CA ASP A 162 -2.31 -8.70 11.72
C ASP A 162 -3.33 -7.55 11.70
N ILE A 163 -4.60 -7.90 11.58
CA ILE A 163 -5.68 -6.92 11.47
C ILE A 163 -5.90 -6.11 12.75
N THR A 164 -5.33 -6.51 13.88
CA THR A 164 -5.40 -5.74 15.13
C THR A 164 -4.57 -4.45 15.06
N GLN A 165 -3.61 -4.40 14.13
CA GLN A 165 -2.80 -3.21 13.88
C GLN A 165 -3.46 -2.22 12.92
N VAL A 166 -4.56 -2.61 12.26
CA VAL A 166 -5.23 -1.72 11.30
C VAL A 166 -6.07 -0.68 12.03
N ALA A 167 -5.79 0.58 11.78
CA ALA A 167 -6.51 1.71 12.35
C ALA A 167 -7.31 2.46 11.28
N LYS A 168 -8.51 2.91 11.62
CA LYS A 168 -9.29 3.80 10.75
C LYS A 168 -8.61 5.17 10.67
N VAL A 169 -8.51 5.70 9.45
CA VAL A 169 -8.02 7.05 9.20
C VAL A 169 -9.21 8.02 9.29
N PRO A 170 -9.13 9.07 10.11
CA PRO A 170 -10.22 10.04 10.21
C PRO A 170 -10.49 10.72 8.85
N GLN A 171 -11.74 10.64 8.41
CA GLN A 171 -12.23 11.33 7.21
C GLN A 171 -13.35 12.31 7.60
N PRO A 172 -13.41 13.51 6.99
CA PRO A 172 -14.55 14.39 7.20
C PRO A 172 -15.83 13.75 6.65
N PRO A 173 -17.00 14.14 7.13
CA PRO A 173 -18.25 13.72 6.54
C PRO A 173 -18.28 13.98 5.04
N ASP A 174 -18.97 13.13 4.27
CA ASP A 174 -19.21 13.43 2.87
C ASP A 174 -20.01 14.73 2.77
N ASP A 175 -19.62 15.63 1.85
CA ASP A 175 -20.33 16.87 1.57
C ASP A 175 -21.72 16.58 0.95
N SER A 176 -22.62 16.00 1.74
CA SER A 176 -24.00 15.71 1.33
C SER A 176 -24.92 16.93 1.52
N SER A 177 -24.36 18.15 1.54
CA SER A 177 -25.12 19.40 1.69
C SER A 177 -24.47 20.56 0.92
N LYS A 178 -24.48 20.48 -0.42
CA LYS A 178 -24.51 21.66 -1.29
C LYS A 178 -25.43 21.42 -2.47
#